data_fc637cd2b50903b9edd84b08e50e2a33
#
_entry.id   fc637cd2b50903b9edd84b08e50e2a33
#
_cell.length_a   1.000
_cell.length_b   1.000
_cell.length_c   1.000
_cell.angle_alpha   90.00
_cell.angle_beta   90.00
_cell.angle_gamma   90.00
#
_symmetry.space_group_name_H-M   'P 1'
#
loop_
_entity.id
_entity.type
_entity.pdbx_description
1 polymer ?
#
loop_
_entity_poly.entity_id
_entity_poly.type
_entity_poly.pdbx_seq_one_letter_code
_entity_poly.pdbx_strand_id
1 'polypeptide(L)'
;MKMVGFNMSDMKLLKNISLLLVSFLLLLCSCSKEAPRELPLEVSYNTISGIWELTQWNGQELSEGSYLWMSIDRRDRKFVIYQKIDSMYGRKITGTYSLTADEVYGSIISGIYDYGAGNWANEYVVSDILPSGTMVWKVLDGESEDVSVYTKHEEIPSWVLDDCSF
;
A
#
# COMPACT_ATOMS: atom_id res chain seq x y z
N MET A 1 45.28 59.68 -0.79
CA MET A 1 44.89 58.34 -0.42
C MET A 1 43.88 58.46 0.73
N LYS A 2 42.55 58.37 0.46
CA LYS A 2 41.50 58.56 1.46
C LYS A 2 41.25 57.18 2.10
N MET A 3 41.55 57.02 3.37
CA MET A 3 41.14 55.89 4.16
C MET A 3 39.61 55.99 4.39
N VAL A 4 38.86 55.00 3.88
CA VAL A 4 37.44 54.86 4.18
C VAL A 4 37.32 54.20 5.55
N GLY A 5 36.95 55.01 6.58
CA GLY A 5 36.71 54.53 7.92
C GLY A 5 35.44 53.65 7.92
N PHE A 6 35.56 52.40 8.23
CA PHE A 6 34.44 51.48 8.45
C PHE A 6 33.77 51.85 9.78
N ASN A 7 32.46 52.13 9.71
CA ASN A 7 31.70 52.56 10.91
C ASN A 7 31.25 51.31 11.70
N MET A 8 31.22 51.45 13.04
CA MET A 8 30.89 50.38 13.97
C MET A 8 29.45 49.83 13.79
N SER A 9 28.58 50.60 13.12
CA SER A 9 27.23 50.16 12.76
C SER A 9 27.26 49.16 11.58
N ASP A 10 28.20 49.37 10.65
CA ASP A 10 28.33 48.46 9.47
C ASP A 10 28.88 47.10 9.88
N MET A 11 29.73 47.04 10.89
CA MET A 11 30.22 45.75 11.43
C MET A 11 29.13 44.97 12.14
N LYS A 12 28.17 45.61 12.82
CA LYS A 12 27.03 44.95 13.43
C LYS A 12 26.05 44.41 12.38
N LEU A 13 25.82 45.16 11.31
CA LEU A 13 24.97 44.77 10.21
C LEU A 13 25.54 43.54 9.46
N LEU A 14 26.83 43.55 9.15
CA LEU A 14 27.54 42.43 8.55
C LEU A 14 27.49 41.15 9.40
N LYS A 15 27.63 41.30 10.73
CA LYS A 15 27.58 40.19 11.66
C LYS A 15 26.18 39.53 11.72
N ASN A 16 25.13 40.36 11.68
CA ASN A 16 23.75 39.90 11.67
C ASN A 16 23.38 39.22 10.33
N ILE A 17 23.87 39.73 9.19
CA ILE A 17 23.67 39.13 7.88
C ILE A 17 24.41 37.80 7.79
N SER A 18 25.63 37.70 8.29
CA SER A 18 26.39 36.44 8.35
C SER A 18 25.71 35.39 9.20
N LEU A 19 25.11 35.76 10.35
CA LEU A 19 24.39 34.84 11.23
C LEU A 19 23.11 34.34 10.60
N LEU A 20 22.39 35.20 9.85
CA LEU A 20 21.20 34.82 9.07
C LEU A 20 21.53 33.87 7.90
N LEU A 21 22.65 34.12 7.21
CA LEU A 21 23.11 33.24 6.10
C LEU A 21 23.51 31.85 6.60
N VAL A 22 24.21 31.76 7.75
CA VAL A 22 24.57 30.48 8.36
C VAL A 22 23.33 29.73 8.85
N SER A 23 22.33 30.42 9.42
CA SER A 23 21.05 29.81 9.82
C SER A 23 20.26 29.29 8.62
N PHE A 24 20.25 30.01 7.49
CA PHE A 24 19.59 29.59 6.27
C PHE A 24 20.27 28.38 5.62
N LEU A 25 21.62 28.33 5.68
CA LEU A 25 22.38 27.18 5.15
C LEU A 25 22.14 25.88 5.94
N LEU A 26 21.91 25.99 7.26
CA LEU A 26 21.60 24.82 8.11
C LEU A 26 20.21 24.25 7.83
N LEU A 27 19.26 25.05 7.34
CA LEU A 27 17.93 24.60 6.97
C LEU A 27 17.90 23.82 5.64
N LEU A 28 18.90 23.98 4.79
CA LEU A 28 19.03 23.26 3.51
C LEU A 28 19.68 21.86 3.66
N CYS A 29 20.25 21.55 4.82
CA CYS A 29 20.80 20.21 5.14
C CYS A 29 19.77 19.25 5.72
N SER A 30 18.47 19.46 5.48
CA SER A 30 17.46 18.40 5.66
C SER A 30 17.62 17.39 4.53
N CYS A 31 18.71 16.62 4.61
CA CYS A 31 18.89 15.42 3.79
C CYS A 31 17.82 14.44 4.26
N SER A 32 16.68 14.39 3.59
CA SER A 32 15.74 13.28 3.70
C SER A 32 16.54 12.03 3.30
N LYS A 33 16.97 11.24 4.28
CA LYS A 33 17.41 9.88 4.02
C LYS A 33 16.19 9.20 3.40
N GLU A 34 16.16 9.07 2.08
CA GLU A 34 15.23 8.16 1.43
C GLU A 34 15.45 6.79 2.11
N ALA A 35 14.39 6.26 2.68
CA ALA A 35 14.44 4.92 3.22
C ALA A 35 14.94 3.98 2.12
N PRO A 36 15.80 3.00 2.42
CA PRO A 36 16.26 2.05 1.43
C PRO A 36 15.04 1.48 0.70
N ARG A 37 15.05 1.55 -0.63
CA ARG A 37 13.96 1.02 -1.45
C ARG A 37 13.93 -0.49 -1.23
N GLU A 38 12.84 -0.98 -0.64
CA GLU A 38 12.64 -2.42 -0.48
C GLU A 38 12.53 -3.09 -1.85
N LEU A 39 13.15 -4.26 -1.99
CA LEU A 39 13.01 -5.08 -3.19
C LEU A 39 11.77 -5.97 -3.03
N PRO A 40 10.91 -6.03 -4.05
CA PRO A 40 9.77 -6.93 -4.03
C PRO A 40 10.20 -8.40 -3.89
N LEU A 41 9.43 -9.14 -3.11
CA LEU A 41 9.56 -10.59 -2.99
C LEU A 41 8.99 -11.26 -4.25
N GLU A 42 9.49 -12.44 -4.57
CA GLU A 42 8.89 -13.28 -5.60
C GLU A 42 7.45 -13.66 -5.23
N VAL A 43 6.53 -13.54 -6.20
CA VAL A 43 5.13 -13.91 -5.99
C VAL A 43 5.02 -15.44 -5.97
N SER A 44 4.50 -15.96 -4.88
CA SER A 44 4.33 -17.39 -4.64
C SER A 44 3.17 -17.62 -3.67
N TYR A 45 2.70 -18.87 -3.56
CA TYR A 45 1.69 -19.24 -2.55
C TYR A 45 2.14 -18.90 -1.13
N ASN A 46 3.45 -18.89 -0.86
CA ASN A 46 4.00 -18.53 0.45
C ASN A 46 3.92 -17.02 0.71
N THR A 47 4.30 -16.21 -0.26
CA THR A 47 4.42 -14.76 -0.08
C THR A 47 3.08 -14.07 -0.08
N ILE A 48 2.08 -14.55 -0.85
CA ILE A 48 0.71 -14.03 -0.84
C ILE A 48 -0.12 -14.50 0.35
N SER A 49 0.30 -15.57 1.06
CA SER A 49 -0.48 -16.11 2.18
C SER A 49 -0.45 -15.18 3.38
N GLY A 50 -1.55 -15.17 4.12
CA GLY A 50 -1.72 -14.37 5.34
C GLY A 50 -3.00 -13.55 5.33
N ILE A 51 -3.03 -12.53 6.17
CA ILE A 51 -4.18 -11.65 6.35
C ILE A 51 -3.83 -10.29 5.73
N TRP A 52 -4.72 -9.81 4.89
CA TRP A 52 -4.55 -8.60 4.10
C TRP A 52 -5.76 -7.69 4.22
N GLU A 53 -5.50 -6.41 4.37
CA GLU A 53 -6.51 -5.34 4.32
C GLU A 53 -6.37 -4.58 3.00
N LEU A 54 -7.45 -4.36 2.28
CA LEU A 54 -7.48 -3.44 1.15
C LEU A 54 -7.43 -2.01 1.68
N THR A 55 -6.30 -1.33 1.49
CA THR A 55 -6.08 0.02 1.99
C THR A 55 -6.31 1.09 0.94
N GLN A 56 -6.10 0.76 -0.35
CA GLN A 56 -6.36 1.69 -1.44
C GLN A 56 -6.97 0.97 -2.65
N TRP A 57 -7.90 1.64 -3.29
CA TRP A 57 -8.47 1.25 -4.58
C TRP A 57 -8.32 2.42 -5.56
N ASN A 58 -7.61 2.19 -6.67
CA ASN A 58 -7.30 3.22 -7.68
C ASN A 58 -6.62 4.47 -7.08
N GLY A 59 -5.70 4.26 -6.13
CA GLY A 59 -4.94 5.31 -5.47
C GLY A 59 -5.72 6.12 -4.44
N GLN A 60 -6.94 5.71 -4.12
CA GLN A 60 -7.77 6.34 -3.09
C GLN A 60 -8.03 5.37 -1.94
N GLU A 61 -8.11 5.90 -0.73
CA GLU A 61 -8.58 5.15 0.43
C GLU A 61 -10.06 4.76 0.25
N LEU A 62 -10.49 3.69 0.91
CA LEU A 62 -11.88 3.28 0.92
C LEU A 62 -12.74 4.34 1.62
N SER A 63 -14.01 4.46 1.21
CA SER A 63 -14.98 5.35 1.85
C SER A 63 -15.15 4.98 3.33
N GLU A 64 -15.45 5.97 4.16
CA GLU A 64 -15.72 5.77 5.58
C GLU A 64 -16.78 4.67 5.81
N GLY A 65 -16.48 3.73 6.69
CA GLY A 65 -17.34 2.58 6.99
C GLY A 65 -17.26 1.44 5.98
N SER A 66 -16.50 1.58 4.88
CA SER A 66 -16.19 0.50 3.94
C SER A 66 -14.90 -0.21 4.36
N TYR A 67 -14.85 -1.51 4.13
CA TYR A 67 -13.66 -2.32 4.37
C TYR A 67 -13.63 -3.57 3.48
N LEU A 68 -12.43 -4.09 3.23
CA LEU A 68 -12.20 -5.44 2.72
C LEU A 68 -10.99 -6.02 3.42
N TRP A 69 -11.22 -7.14 4.08
CA TRP A 69 -10.21 -7.97 4.70
C TRP A 69 -10.19 -9.33 4.04
N MET A 70 -9.02 -9.86 3.78
CA MET A 70 -8.86 -11.15 3.10
C MET A 70 -7.85 -12.01 3.84
N SER A 71 -8.24 -13.26 4.12
CA SER A 71 -7.35 -14.31 4.58
C SER A 71 -7.05 -15.27 3.43
N ILE A 72 -5.78 -15.50 3.13
CA ILE A 72 -5.30 -16.39 2.07
C ILE A 72 -4.54 -17.55 2.72
N ASP A 73 -5.07 -18.77 2.58
CA ASP A 73 -4.43 -20.00 3.03
C ASP A 73 -3.68 -20.69 1.89
N ARG A 74 -2.36 -20.87 2.07
CA ARG A 74 -1.49 -21.49 1.06
C ARG A 74 -1.64 -23.01 0.95
N ARG A 75 -2.03 -23.67 2.05
CA ARG A 75 -2.06 -25.14 2.13
C ARG A 75 -3.26 -25.67 1.37
N ASP A 76 -4.43 -25.12 1.69
CA ASP A 76 -5.70 -25.54 1.10
C ASP A 76 -6.08 -24.72 -0.14
N ARG A 77 -5.29 -23.69 -0.46
CA ARG A 77 -5.56 -22.73 -1.55
C ARG A 77 -6.95 -22.11 -1.41
N LYS A 78 -7.31 -21.77 -0.19
CA LYS A 78 -8.60 -21.14 0.13
C LYS A 78 -8.41 -19.67 0.47
N PHE A 79 -9.44 -18.91 0.18
CA PHE A 79 -9.57 -17.55 0.66
C PHE A 79 -10.85 -17.37 1.47
N VAL A 80 -10.79 -16.41 2.39
CA VAL A 80 -11.96 -15.84 3.07
C VAL A 80 -11.88 -14.35 2.94
N ILE A 81 -12.92 -13.73 2.39
CA ILE A 81 -13.05 -12.27 2.30
C ILE A 81 -14.15 -11.84 3.25
N TYR A 82 -13.87 -10.81 4.04
CA TYR A 82 -14.81 -10.06 4.84
C TYR A 82 -14.89 -8.66 4.25
N GLN A 83 -16.04 -8.27 3.72
CA GLN A 83 -16.15 -6.99 3.04
C GLN A 83 -17.47 -6.28 3.31
N LYS A 84 -17.38 -4.95 3.28
CA LYS A 84 -18.49 -4.01 3.27
C LYS A 84 -18.12 -2.87 2.32
N ILE A 85 -18.41 -3.07 1.03
CA ILE A 85 -18.18 -2.09 -0.03
C ILE A 85 -19.52 -1.85 -0.68
N ASP A 86 -19.94 -0.58 -0.77
CA ASP A 86 -21.23 -0.16 -1.33
C ASP A 86 -22.43 -0.95 -0.77
N SER A 87 -22.36 -1.30 0.51
CA SER A 87 -23.32 -2.15 1.19
C SER A 87 -23.61 -1.63 2.60
N MET A 88 -24.83 -1.83 3.08
CA MET A 88 -25.20 -1.55 4.47
C MET A 88 -24.70 -2.63 5.45
N TYR A 89 -24.39 -3.82 4.95
CA TYR A 89 -24.04 -4.99 5.75
C TYR A 89 -22.69 -5.57 5.34
N GLY A 90 -21.94 -6.05 6.33
CA GLY A 90 -20.76 -6.87 6.11
C GLY A 90 -21.12 -8.22 5.48
N ARG A 91 -20.22 -8.77 4.66
CA ARG A 91 -20.40 -10.07 4.01
C ARG A 91 -19.14 -10.90 4.19
N LYS A 92 -19.30 -12.17 4.53
CA LYS A 92 -18.25 -13.17 4.49
C LYS A 92 -18.38 -13.98 3.21
N ILE A 93 -17.32 -14.03 2.42
CA ILE A 93 -17.23 -14.74 1.14
C ILE A 93 -16.07 -15.73 1.22
N THR A 94 -16.28 -16.95 0.75
CA THR A 94 -15.25 -18.01 0.76
C THR A 94 -15.07 -18.60 -0.63
N GLY A 95 -13.93 -19.24 -0.83
CA GLY A 95 -13.64 -19.92 -2.08
C GLY A 95 -12.22 -20.45 -2.15
N THR A 96 -11.85 -20.85 -3.34
CA THR A 96 -10.50 -21.32 -3.69
C THR A 96 -9.85 -20.40 -4.69
N TYR A 97 -8.52 -20.35 -4.68
CA TYR A 97 -7.75 -19.53 -5.62
C TYR A 97 -6.62 -20.34 -6.27
N SER A 98 -6.14 -19.83 -7.39
CA SER A 98 -4.96 -20.36 -8.08
C SER A 98 -4.01 -19.24 -8.45
N LEU A 99 -2.71 -19.55 -8.49
CA LEU A 99 -1.66 -18.71 -9.05
C LEU A 99 -1.15 -19.37 -10.33
N THR A 100 -1.06 -18.59 -11.39
CA THR A 100 -0.50 -19.01 -12.69
C THR A 100 0.64 -18.06 -13.05
N ALA A 101 1.76 -18.61 -13.49
CA ALA A 101 2.85 -17.80 -14.04
C ALA A 101 2.57 -17.52 -15.51
N ASP A 102 2.67 -16.27 -15.93
CA ASP A 102 2.55 -15.82 -17.30
C ASP A 102 3.85 -15.13 -17.73
N GLU A 103 4.31 -15.37 -18.96
CA GLU A 103 5.58 -14.82 -19.46
C GLU A 103 5.53 -13.31 -19.71
N VAL A 104 4.34 -12.74 -19.93
CA VAL A 104 4.15 -11.31 -20.24
C VAL A 104 3.73 -10.54 -19.00
N TYR A 105 2.78 -11.06 -18.25
CA TYR A 105 2.15 -10.37 -17.12
C TYR A 105 2.74 -10.73 -15.76
N GLY A 106 3.53 -11.82 -15.67
CA GLY A 106 4.09 -12.31 -14.43
C GLY A 106 3.13 -13.24 -13.69
N SER A 107 2.86 -13.00 -12.42
CA SER A 107 2.00 -13.89 -11.62
C SER A 107 0.55 -13.42 -11.62
N ILE A 108 -0.34 -14.28 -12.08
CA ILE A 108 -1.78 -14.03 -12.16
C ILE A 108 -2.49 -14.83 -11.07
N ILE A 109 -3.35 -14.19 -10.31
CA ILE A 109 -4.26 -14.83 -9.35
C ILE A 109 -5.68 -14.82 -9.89
N SER A 110 -6.36 -15.95 -9.75
CA SER A 110 -7.79 -16.12 -10.05
C SER A 110 -8.46 -16.91 -8.93
N GLY A 111 -9.78 -16.83 -8.84
CA GLY A 111 -10.52 -17.54 -7.80
C GLY A 111 -11.90 -18.00 -8.20
N ILE A 112 -12.40 -18.97 -7.43
CA ILE A 112 -13.72 -19.55 -7.57
C ILE A 112 -14.42 -19.43 -6.24
N TYR A 113 -15.62 -18.87 -6.23
CA TYR A 113 -16.45 -18.76 -5.03
C TYR A 113 -17.07 -20.10 -4.67
N ASP A 114 -17.23 -20.34 -3.36
CA ASP A 114 -17.95 -21.50 -2.88
C ASP A 114 -19.44 -21.45 -3.26
N TYR A 115 -20.12 -22.60 -3.06
CA TYR A 115 -21.57 -22.76 -3.26
C TYR A 115 -22.07 -22.51 -4.70
N GLY A 116 -21.21 -22.67 -5.69
CA GLY A 116 -21.59 -22.50 -7.09
C GLY A 116 -21.81 -21.06 -7.51
N ALA A 117 -21.29 -20.08 -6.75
CA ALA A 117 -21.40 -18.67 -7.07
C ALA A 117 -20.51 -18.23 -8.26
N GLY A 118 -19.76 -19.16 -8.86
CA GLY A 118 -18.96 -18.91 -10.05
C GLY A 118 -17.53 -18.44 -9.76
N ASN A 119 -16.89 -17.94 -10.81
CA ASN A 119 -15.51 -17.42 -10.73
C ASN A 119 -15.50 -15.97 -10.27
N TRP A 120 -14.35 -15.47 -9.86
CA TRP A 120 -14.11 -14.04 -9.73
C TRP A 120 -14.42 -13.34 -11.05
N ALA A 121 -14.92 -12.12 -10.97
CA ALA A 121 -15.24 -11.34 -12.16
C ALA A 121 -14.00 -11.02 -13.01
N ASN A 122 -12.84 -10.90 -12.36
CA ASN A 122 -11.57 -10.59 -13.00
C ASN A 122 -10.48 -11.55 -12.54
N GLU A 123 -9.43 -11.67 -13.34
CA GLU A 123 -8.13 -12.17 -12.95
C GLU A 123 -7.22 -10.98 -12.64
N TYR A 124 -6.26 -11.16 -11.74
CA TYR A 124 -5.41 -10.06 -11.29
C TYR A 124 -3.93 -10.42 -11.41
N VAL A 125 -3.14 -9.49 -11.93
CA VAL A 125 -1.68 -9.53 -11.82
C VAL A 125 -1.30 -9.15 -10.41
N VAL A 126 -0.54 -10.00 -9.73
CA VAL A 126 -0.01 -9.75 -8.38
C VAL A 126 1.42 -9.23 -8.50
N SER A 127 1.72 -8.13 -7.83
CA SER A 127 3.05 -7.52 -7.81
C SER A 127 3.36 -6.87 -6.47
N ASP A 128 4.57 -6.32 -6.36
CA ASP A 128 5.02 -5.47 -5.26
C ASP A 128 4.72 -6.03 -3.87
N ILE A 129 4.97 -7.34 -3.70
CA ILE A 129 4.94 -7.94 -2.37
C ILE A 129 6.20 -7.49 -1.64
N LEU A 130 6.07 -6.50 -0.77
CA LEU A 130 7.20 -5.95 -0.02
C LEU A 130 7.37 -6.65 1.33
N PRO A 131 8.62 -6.78 1.84
CA PRO A 131 8.88 -7.27 3.20
C PRO A 131 8.15 -6.48 4.29
N SER A 132 7.91 -5.18 4.07
CA SER A 132 7.11 -4.31 4.93
C SER A 132 5.63 -4.67 5.01
N GLY A 133 5.16 -5.58 4.14
CA GLY A 133 3.77 -6.05 4.17
C GLY A 133 2.86 -5.31 3.19
N THR A 134 3.33 -4.91 2.04
CA THR A 134 2.49 -4.40 0.94
C THR A 134 2.33 -5.46 -0.14
N MET A 135 1.18 -5.48 -0.81
CA MET A 135 0.91 -6.28 -2.01
C MET A 135 -0.01 -5.50 -2.95
N VAL A 136 0.26 -5.55 -4.24
CA VAL A 136 -0.53 -4.85 -5.26
C VAL A 136 -1.19 -5.87 -6.19
N TRP A 137 -2.48 -5.67 -6.46
CA TRP A 137 -3.23 -6.40 -7.49
C TRP A 137 -3.71 -5.43 -8.55
N LYS A 138 -3.54 -5.82 -9.82
CA LYS A 138 -4.03 -5.09 -10.98
C LYS A 138 -4.90 -6.01 -11.83
N VAL A 139 -6.05 -5.53 -12.30
CA VAL A 139 -6.91 -6.31 -13.22
C VAL A 139 -6.13 -6.61 -14.50
N LEU A 140 -6.13 -7.89 -14.93
CA LEU A 140 -5.32 -8.38 -16.04
C LEU A 140 -5.68 -7.73 -17.39
N ASP A 141 -6.95 -7.66 -17.74
CA ASP A 141 -7.44 -7.18 -19.04
C ASP A 141 -8.37 -5.95 -18.89
N GLY A 142 -8.25 -5.21 -17.79
CA GLY A 142 -9.09 -4.03 -17.55
C GLY A 142 -8.70 -2.86 -18.46
N GLU A 143 -9.68 -2.24 -19.11
CA GLU A 143 -9.50 -0.91 -19.73
C GLU A 143 -9.20 0.16 -18.68
N SER A 144 -9.65 -0.08 -17.44
CA SER A 144 -9.35 0.75 -16.29
C SER A 144 -8.08 0.24 -15.60
N GLU A 145 -7.30 1.16 -15.08
CA GLU A 145 -6.16 0.85 -14.22
C GLU A 145 -6.65 0.44 -12.81
N ASP A 146 -7.59 -0.53 -12.72
CA ASP A 146 -8.08 -1.01 -11.44
C ASP A 146 -6.95 -1.66 -10.65
N VAL A 147 -6.41 -0.86 -9.76
CA VAL A 147 -5.29 -1.20 -8.89
C VAL A 147 -5.77 -1.24 -7.44
N SER A 148 -5.54 -2.36 -6.80
CA SER A 148 -5.82 -2.58 -5.38
C SER A 148 -4.51 -2.70 -4.61
N VAL A 149 -4.35 -1.93 -3.53
CA VAL A 149 -3.20 -2.01 -2.63
C VAL A 149 -3.64 -2.62 -1.31
N TYR A 150 -2.94 -3.65 -0.93
CA TYR A 150 -3.19 -4.39 0.31
C TYR A 150 -2.06 -4.19 1.32
N THR A 151 -2.42 -4.11 2.59
CA THR A 151 -1.49 -4.11 3.72
C THR A 151 -1.64 -5.39 4.52
N LYS A 152 -0.53 -6.00 4.91
CA LYS A 152 -0.49 -7.25 5.67
C LYS A 152 -0.73 -7.00 7.16
N HIS A 153 -1.49 -7.88 7.78
CA HIS A 153 -1.78 -7.85 9.21
C HIS A 153 -1.57 -9.22 9.86
N GLU A 154 -1.50 -9.24 11.18
CA GLU A 154 -1.40 -10.49 11.96
C GLU A 154 -2.76 -11.13 12.17
N GLU A 155 -3.83 -10.32 12.34
CA GLU A 155 -5.19 -10.77 12.60
C GLU A 155 -6.24 -9.88 11.94
N ILE A 156 -7.43 -10.42 11.75
CA ILE A 156 -8.61 -9.66 11.33
C ILE A 156 -9.24 -9.05 12.58
N PRO A 157 -9.54 -7.74 12.61
CA PRO A 157 -10.17 -7.10 13.76
C PRO A 157 -11.50 -7.76 14.13
N SER A 158 -11.76 -7.93 15.44
CA SER A 158 -12.99 -8.58 15.93
C SER A 158 -14.26 -7.89 15.43
N TRP A 159 -14.28 -6.57 15.33
CA TRP A 159 -15.42 -5.83 14.82
C TRP A 159 -15.79 -6.17 13.36
N VAL A 160 -14.78 -6.55 12.52
CA VAL A 160 -15.01 -7.02 11.15
C VAL A 160 -15.69 -8.38 11.16
N LEU A 161 -15.21 -9.28 12.04
CA LEU A 161 -15.79 -10.62 12.19
C LEU A 161 -17.21 -10.54 12.69
N ASP A 162 -17.50 -9.65 13.64
CA ASP A 162 -18.84 -9.43 14.21
C ASP A 162 -19.81 -8.87 13.16
N ASP A 163 -19.39 -7.88 12.36
CA ASP A 163 -20.22 -7.27 11.29
C ASP A 163 -20.54 -8.26 10.15
N CYS A 164 -19.73 -9.32 9.99
CA CYS A 164 -19.91 -10.37 8.97
C CYS A 164 -20.46 -11.70 9.52
N SER A 165 -20.98 -11.74 10.76
CA SER A 165 -21.39 -12.97 11.44
C SER A 165 -22.86 -13.38 11.21
N PHE A 166 -23.57 -12.74 10.26
CA PHE A 166 -24.98 -12.96 9.96
C PHE A 166 -25.19 -13.93 8.81
#